data_7c96592210b11b16b2f0d64fed195774
#
_entry.id   7c96592210b11b16b2f0d64fed195774
#
_cell.length_a   1.000
_cell.length_b   1.000
_cell.length_c   1.000
_cell.angle_alpha   90.00
_cell.angle_beta   90.00
_cell.angle_gamma   90.00
#
_symmetry.space_group_name_H-M   'P 1'
#
loop_
_entity.id
_entity.type
_entity.pdbx_description
1 polymer ?
#
loop_
_entity_poly.entity_id
_entity_poly.type
_entity_poly.pdbx_seq_one_letter_code
_entity_poly.pdbx_strand_id
1 'polypeptide(L)'
;MISLKKIALVCAAALTSTVLLVPSANAAATTTLTVNGSAASGGTAATAPVALPVPADNSVDLADALKIAVTGLDTGTVVTAVATNATLVSAVATSAAPVTSASGTASLSISTGTGTTADIFVYTKTTAVGTVTVTIGGNTTTYYVQGTAGALNAIALTAPESAAAGSTQSLKVTGYDVFGNLKGGASINAVVSNGSTATASTLTTDTVTATNGSKTFDVVIPAAGQVTVIVYATVATAITGMSTPVGSVSKNVAIRDLAGELAATQAALAAEKVARAADKAAYDSATVTANKQIADLNASIASLKALYNKLAKKYKLKTIK
;
A
#
# COMPACT_ATOMS: atom_id res chain seq x y z
N MET A 1 -4.59 3.16 16.77
CA MET A 1 -5.15 4.52 16.55
C MET A 1 -4.29 5.52 17.34
N ILE A 2 -3.36 6.18 16.67
CA ILE A 2 -2.51 7.22 17.29
C ILE A 2 -3.31 8.52 17.20
N SER A 3 -3.61 9.09 18.37
CA SER A 3 -4.47 10.26 18.49
C SER A 3 -3.86 11.47 17.80
N LEU A 4 -4.58 12.08 16.86
CA LEU A 4 -4.27 13.34 16.16
C LEU A 4 -3.93 14.52 17.08
N LYS A 5 -4.24 14.44 18.37
CA LYS A 5 -3.92 15.45 19.38
C LYS A 5 -2.42 15.53 19.74
N LYS A 6 -1.63 14.48 19.45
CA LYS A 6 -0.18 14.48 19.75
C LYS A 6 0.66 15.08 18.63
N ILE A 7 0.13 15.19 17.41
CA ILE A 7 0.84 15.79 16.27
C ILE A 7 0.79 17.33 16.34
N ALA A 8 -0.32 17.90 16.84
CA ALA A 8 -0.45 19.35 16.98
C ALA A 8 0.49 19.95 18.06
N LEU A 9 0.88 19.15 19.07
CA LEU A 9 1.73 19.64 20.15
C LEU A 9 3.22 19.72 19.79
N VAL A 10 3.69 18.90 18.84
CA VAL A 10 5.09 18.93 18.37
C VAL A 10 5.33 20.12 17.44
N CYS A 11 4.32 20.55 16.67
CA CYS A 11 4.43 21.75 15.84
C CYS A 11 4.38 23.06 16.65
N ALA A 12 3.73 23.06 17.81
CA ALA A 12 3.65 24.26 18.67
C ALA A 12 4.92 24.48 19.50
N ALA A 13 5.69 23.43 19.83
CA ALA A 13 6.91 23.56 20.61
C ALA A 13 8.12 24.10 19.82
N ALA A 14 8.07 24.10 18.48
CA ALA A 14 9.13 24.65 17.63
C ALA A 14 9.01 26.17 17.43
N LEU A 15 7.93 26.81 17.91
CA LEU A 15 7.67 28.24 17.68
C LEU A 15 8.02 29.14 18.85
N THR A 16 8.58 28.64 19.96
CA THR A 16 8.84 29.49 21.15
C THR A 16 10.30 29.81 21.42
N SER A 17 11.17 29.82 20.40
CA SER A 17 12.43 30.57 20.52
C SER A 17 12.23 31.98 19.97
N THR A 18 11.58 32.84 20.73
CA THR A 18 11.58 34.28 20.48
C THR A 18 12.98 34.80 20.69
N VAL A 19 13.78 34.81 19.63
CA VAL A 19 14.94 35.70 19.57
C VAL A 19 14.38 37.11 19.24
N LEU A 20 14.46 38.03 20.18
CA LEU A 20 14.24 39.44 19.91
C LEU A 20 15.31 39.89 18.92
N LEU A 21 14.99 39.86 17.63
CA LEU A 21 15.82 40.51 16.60
C LEU A 21 15.35 41.94 16.46
N VAL A 22 16.21 42.87 16.82
CA VAL A 22 16.07 44.29 16.46
C VAL A 22 16.08 44.35 14.93
N PRO A 23 15.05 44.95 14.28
CA PRO A 23 15.08 45.04 12.82
C PRO A 23 16.14 46.07 12.43
N SER A 24 17.30 45.61 11.98
CA SER A 24 18.18 46.42 11.17
C SER A 24 17.50 46.65 9.82
N ALA A 25 17.54 47.87 9.30
CA ALA A 25 17.04 48.19 7.96
C ALA A 25 17.97 47.56 6.94
N ASN A 26 17.71 46.27 6.62
CA ASN A 26 18.50 45.51 5.69
C ASN A 26 18.16 45.93 4.26
N ALA A 27 19.16 46.02 3.40
CA ALA A 27 18.94 45.91 1.98
C ALA A 27 18.10 44.63 1.74
N ALA A 28 17.04 44.75 0.94
CA ALA A 28 16.10 43.64 0.77
C ALA A 28 16.88 42.42 0.27
N ALA A 29 16.97 41.39 1.14
CA ALA A 29 17.62 40.16 0.78
C ALA A 29 16.92 39.55 -0.47
N THR A 30 17.70 39.17 -1.45
CA THR A 30 17.19 38.56 -2.69
C THR A 30 17.41 37.07 -2.67
N THR A 31 16.43 36.32 -3.18
CA THR A 31 16.53 34.87 -3.34
C THR A 31 16.57 34.50 -4.81
N THR A 32 17.48 33.61 -5.18
CA THR A 32 17.54 33.01 -6.52
C THR A 32 17.41 31.50 -6.42
N LEU A 33 16.67 30.93 -7.35
CA LEU A 33 16.45 29.47 -7.46
C LEU A 33 17.24 28.93 -8.63
N THR A 34 18.09 27.94 -8.40
CA THR A 34 18.84 27.26 -9.46
C THR A 34 18.80 25.75 -9.29
N VAL A 35 18.73 25.02 -10.41
CA VAL A 35 18.88 23.57 -10.50
C VAL A 35 20.05 23.30 -11.44
N ASN A 36 21.02 22.53 -10.99
CA ASN A 36 22.25 22.24 -11.76
C ASN A 36 22.93 23.51 -12.33
N GLY A 37 22.98 24.57 -11.53
CA GLY A 37 23.59 25.85 -11.91
C GLY A 37 22.77 26.74 -12.86
N SER A 38 21.64 26.26 -13.37
CA SER A 38 20.74 27.00 -14.24
C SER A 38 19.54 27.55 -13.47
N ALA A 39 18.99 28.69 -13.88
CA ALA A 39 17.79 29.26 -13.25
C ALA A 39 16.65 28.24 -13.27
N ALA A 40 16.03 28.01 -12.11
CA ALA A 40 14.90 27.09 -12.00
C ALA A 40 13.65 27.66 -12.67
N SER A 41 12.89 26.82 -13.34
CA SER A 41 11.58 27.14 -13.89
C SER A 41 10.51 26.82 -12.82
N GLY A 42 9.67 27.79 -12.46
CA GLY A 42 8.61 27.63 -11.46
C GLY A 42 9.10 27.80 -10.01
N GLY A 43 8.41 27.14 -9.08
CA GLY A 43 8.76 27.10 -7.66
C GLY A 43 8.09 28.17 -6.79
N THR A 44 7.38 29.13 -7.35
CA THR A 44 6.69 30.18 -6.58
C THR A 44 5.20 29.88 -6.39
N ALA A 45 4.67 28.83 -7.03
CA ALA A 45 3.29 28.39 -6.91
C ALA A 45 3.19 26.88 -6.84
N ALA A 46 2.22 26.37 -6.09
CA ALA A 46 1.98 24.92 -5.95
C ALA A 46 1.59 24.25 -7.28
N THR A 47 0.99 25.02 -8.21
CA THR A 47 0.61 24.57 -9.55
C THR A 47 1.76 24.52 -10.55
N ALA A 48 2.90 25.12 -10.19
CA ALA A 48 4.11 25.17 -10.98
C ALA A 48 5.35 24.94 -10.09
N PRO A 49 5.48 23.79 -9.44
CA PRO A 49 6.64 23.48 -8.60
C PRO A 49 7.91 23.35 -9.46
N VAL A 50 9.07 23.56 -8.85
CA VAL A 50 10.33 23.18 -9.50
C VAL A 50 10.40 21.66 -9.59
N ALA A 51 10.57 21.13 -10.80
CA ALA A 51 10.79 19.71 -11.02
C ALA A 51 12.24 19.35 -10.68
N LEU A 52 12.44 18.36 -9.81
CA LEU A 52 13.73 17.85 -9.40
C LEU A 52 13.83 16.36 -9.72
N PRO A 53 14.93 15.84 -10.23
CA PRO A 53 15.15 14.42 -10.24
C PRO A 53 15.19 13.91 -8.78
N VAL A 54 14.55 12.78 -8.52
CA VAL A 54 14.77 12.05 -7.28
C VAL A 54 16.20 11.50 -7.31
N PRO A 55 17.02 11.64 -6.25
CA PRO A 55 18.40 11.19 -6.26
C PRO A 55 18.54 9.74 -6.74
N ALA A 56 19.38 9.52 -7.73
CA ALA A 56 19.55 8.19 -8.34
C ALA A 56 20.49 7.30 -7.53
N ASP A 57 21.26 7.88 -6.63
CA ASP A 57 22.21 7.20 -5.75
C ASP A 57 22.04 7.65 -4.29
N ASN A 58 22.94 7.28 -3.41
CA ASN A 58 22.90 7.65 -2.00
C ASN A 58 23.58 9.02 -1.73
N SER A 59 23.72 9.84 -2.75
CA SER A 59 24.33 11.17 -2.67
C SER A 59 23.37 12.23 -3.19
N VAL A 60 23.44 13.43 -2.64
CA VAL A 60 22.71 14.60 -3.13
C VAL A 60 23.73 15.56 -3.73
N ASP A 61 23.65 15.75 -5.03
CA ASP A 61 24.51 16.65 -5.77
C ASP A 61 23.72 17.83 -6.38
N LEU A 62 24.40 18.67 -7.15
CA LEU A 62 23.76 19.83 -7.79
C LEU A 62 22.68 19.46 -8.82
N ALA A 63 22.76 18.25 -9.40
CA ALA A 63 21.77 17.76 -10.37
C ALA A 63 20.48 17.33 -9.70
N ASP A 64 20.56 16.86 -8.44
CA ASP A 64 19.42 16.35 -7.65
C ASP A 64 18.75 17.44 -6.79
N ALA A 65 19.41 18.59 -6.60
CA ALA A 65 18.98 19.57 -5.63
C ALA A 65 18.57 20.92 -6.27
N LEU A 66 17.51 21.51 -5.72
CA LEU A 66 17.24 22.93 -5.89
C LEU A 66 18.14 23.70 -4.91
N LYS A 67 18.97 24.58 -5.45
CA LYS A 67 19.68 25.59 -4.64
C LYS A 67 18.82 26.84 -4.49
N ILE A 68 18.54 27.22 -3.26
CA ILE A 68 17.96 28.51 -2.88
C ILE A 68 19.13 29.36 -2.37
N ALA A 69 19.64 30.27 -3.20
CA ALA A 69 20.70 31.19 -2.82
C ALA A 69 20.08 32.47 -2.31
N VAL A 70 20.39 32.83 -1.07
CA VAL A 70 19.99 34.10 -0.43
C VAL A 70 21.19 35.02 -0.42
N THR A 71 21.05 36.19 -0.97
CA THR A 71 22.12 37.21 -1.07
C THR A 71 21.69 38.55 -0.52
N GLY A 72 22.63 39.45 -0.25
CA GLY A 72 22.33 40.75 0.32
C GLY A 72 22.02 40.71 1.81
N LEU A 73 22.50 39.68 2.52
CA LEU A 73 22.33 39.55 3.96
C LEU A 73 23.36 40.38 4.72
N ASP A 74 23.00 40.87 5.91
CA ASP A 74 23.96 41.44 6.85
C ASP A 74 24.74 40.28 7.53
N THR A 75 25.95 40.63 8.01
CA THR A 75 26.75 39.73 8.82
C THR A 75 26.00 39.28 10.07
N GLY A 76 26.07 38.00 10.39
CA GLY A 76 25.37 37.41 11.53
C GLY A 76 23.87 37.18 11.32
N THR A 77 23.32 37.47 10.13
CA THR A 77 21.92 37.15 9.81
C THR A 77 21.69 35.66 9.86
N VAL A 78 20.58 35.25 10.48
CA VAL A 78 20.12 33.87 10.50
C VAL A 78 19.03 33.68 9.46
N VAL A 79 19.25 32.73 8.55
CA VAL A 79 18.29 32.28 7.59
C VAL A 79 17.77 30.90 8.06
N THR A 80 16.46 30.79 8.22
CA THR A 80 15.84 29.49 8.57
C THR A 80 15.02 28.99 7.41
N ALA A 81 15.01 27.68 7.23
CA ALA A 81 14.17 27.00 6.26
C ALA A 81 13.45 25.82 6.90
N VAL A 82 12.18 25.63 6.52
CA VAL A 82 11.36 24.47 6.94
C VAL A 82 10.76 23.83 5.70
N ALA A 83 10.90 22.51 5.59
CA ALA A 83 10.42 21.73 4.46
C ALA A 83 9.31 20.75 4.87
N THR A 84 8.38 20.53 3.94
CA THR A 84 7.36 19.46 4.00
C THR A 84 7.40 18.70 2.69
N ASN A 85 7.41 17.36 2.72
CA ASN A 85 7.63 16.47 1.56
C ASN A 85 8.92 16.79 0.77
N ALA A 86 9.86 17.46 1.41
CA ALA A 86 11.19 17.75 0.88
C ALA A 86 12.20 17.70 2.03
N THR A 87 13.46 17.67 1.70
CA THR A 87 14.55 17.54 2.66
C THR A 87 15.59 18.64 2.38
N LEU A 88 16.16 19.20 3.44
CA LEU A 88 17.12 20.29 3.38
C LEU A 88 18.52 19.80 3.73
N VAL A 89 19.52 20.28 2.98
CA VAL A 89 20.93 20.14 3.32
C VAL A 89 21.63 21.51 3.17
N SER A 90 22.67 21.74 3.97
CA SER A 90 23.47 22.96 3.92
C SER A 90 24.58 22.93 2.86
N ALA A 91 24.83 21.75 2.27
CA ALA A 91 25.80 21.52 1.23
C ALA A 91 25.37 20.39 0.29
N VAL A 92 25.87 20.38 -0.93
CA VAL A 92 25.72 19.26 -1.86
C VAL A 92 26.99 18.42 -1.90
N ALA A 93 26.87 17.21 -2.46
CA ALA A 93 27.99 16.31 -2.65
C ALA A 93 29.06 16.92 -3.54
N THR A 94 30.28 16.70 -3.12
CA THR A 94 31.48 16.91 -3.94
C THR A 94 32.24 15.58 -4.03
N SER A 95 33.17 15.45 -4.96
CA SER A 95 34.01 14.27 -5.05
C SER A 95 34.82 13.96 -3.78
N ALA A 96 35.06 14.97 -2.94
CA ALA A 96 35.83 14.85 -1.70
C ALA A 96 34.95 14.59 -0.46
N ALA A 97 33.69 15.05 -0.48
CA ALA A 97 32.78 14.98 0.66
C ALA A 97 31.34 14.75 0.18
N PRO A 98 30.96 13.50 -0.10
CA PRO A 98 29.60 13.20 -0.50
C PRO A 98 28.62 13.44 0.65
N VAL A 99 27.50 14.10 0.36
CA VAL A 99 26.37 14.26 1.27
C VAL A 99 25.35 13.20 0.94
N THR A 100 25.10 12.29 1.89
CA THR A 100 24.11 11.23 1.68
C THR A 100 22.69 11.74 1.78
N SER A 101 21.78 11.13 1.04
CA SER A 101 20.34 11.47 1.12
C SER A 101 19.73 11.24 2.52
N ALA A 102 20.42 10.48 3.39
CA ALA A 102 20.03 10.26 4.78
C ALA A 102 20.39 11.45 5.70
N SER A 103 21.31 12.34 5.27
CA SER A 103 21.82 13.44 6.11
C SER A 103 20.92 14.67 6.15
N GLY A 104 19.86 14.69 5.35
CA GLY A 104 18.98 15.86 5.25
C GLY A 104 18.00 15.97 6.42
N THR A 105 17.53 17.20 6.65
CA THR A 105 16.63 17.58 7.73
C THR A 105 15.35 18.22 7.18
N ALA A 106 14.28 18.22 7.98
CA ALA A 106 13.06 18.96 7.66
C ALA A 106 13.17 20.47 8.03
N SER A 107 14.15 20.84 8.84
CA SER A 107 14.43 22.23 9.17
C SER A 107 15.92 22.49 9.19
N LEU A 108 16.31 23.67 8.70
CA LEU A 108 17.70 24.09 8.60
C LEU A 108 17.82 25.54 9.09
N SER A 109 18.88 25.83 9.82
CA SER A 109 19.23 27.20 10.23
C SER A 109 20.67 27.47 9.82
N ILE A 110 20.87 28.50 9.03
CA ILE A 110 22.19 28.91 8.55
C ILE A 110 22.48 30.34 9.06
N SER A 111 23.57 30.49 9.80
CA SER A 111 24.09 31.81 10.14
C SER A 111 25.11 32.23 9.10
N THR A 112 25.01 33.45 8.58
CA THR A 112 25.95 33.99 7.60
C THR A 112 27.36 34.20 8.18
N GLY A 113 27.50 34.23 9.51
CA GLY A 113 28.76 34.55 10.15
C GLY A 113 29.29 35.91 9.68
N THR A 114 30.45 35.94 9.04
CA THR A 114 31.03 37.14 8.42
C THR A 114 30.62 37.31 6.94
N GLY A 115 29.86 36.35 6.38
CA GLY A 115 29.41 36.41 5.00
C GLY A 115 28.11 37.19 4.82
N THR A 116 27.72 37.40 3.56
CA THR A 116 26.50 38.10 3.16
C THR A 116 25.57 37.22 2.33
N THR A 117 25.82 35.91 2.32
CA THR A 117 25.06 34.91 1.55
C THR A 117 24.78 33.65 2.36
N ALA A 118 23.69 32.99 2.05
CA ALA A 118 23.34 31.68 2.58
C ALA A 118 22.80 30.80 1.46
N ASP A 119 23.30 29.59 1.35
CA ASP A 119 22.84 28.58 0.37
C ASP A 119 22.07 27.49 1.08
N ILE A 120 20.86 27.22 0.62
CA ILE A 120 20.01 26.12 1.08
C ILE A 120 19.79 25.19 -0.11
N PHE A 121 20.09 23.92 0.07
CA PHE A 121 19.84 22.92 -0.95
C PHE A 121 18.65 22.06 -0.55
N VAL A 122 17.74 21.86 -1.49
CA VAL A 122 16.48 21.15 -1.31
C VAL A 122 16.45 19.98 -2.27
N TYR A 123 16.18 18.80 -1.76
CA TYR A 123 15.94 17.64 -2.58
C TYR A 123 14.66 16.91 -2.12
N THR A 124 14.13 16.02 -2.94
CA THR A 124 12.95 15.24 -2.62
C THR A 124 13.13 13.77 -3.01
N LYS A 125 12.60 12.88 -2.17
CA LYS A 125 12.54 11.43 -2.43
C LYS A 125 11.18 10.99 -2.95
N THR A 126 10.25 11.93 -3.15
CA THR A 126 8.87 11.65 -3.52
C THR A 126 8.44 12.48 -4.72
N THR A 127 7.50 11.95 -5.50
CA THR A 127 6.84 12.67 -6.60
C THR A 127 5.70 13.57 -6.15
N ALA A 128 5.38 13.59 -4.86
CA ALA A 128 4.43 14.55 -4.29
C ALA A 128 5.02 15.96 -4.26
N VAL A 129 4.16 16.96 -4.38
CA VAL A 129 4.59 18.35 -4.23
C VAL A 129 5.04 18.59 -2.79
N GLY A 130 6.24 19.11 -2.64
CA GLY A 130 6.83 19.57 -1.39
C GLY A 130 6.85 21.07 -1.30
N THR A 131 6.98 21.59 -0.07
CA THR A 131 7.13 23.03 0.19
C THR A 131 8.39 23.28 0.98
N VAL A 132 9.01 24.43 0.74
CA VAL A 132 10.12 24.97 1.52
C VAL A 132 9.82 26.40 1.87
N THR A 133 9.62 26.67 3.16
CA THR A 133 9.41 28.04 3.66
C THR A 133 10.73 28.57 4.21
N VAL A 134 11.23 29.62 3.58
CA VAL A 134 12.46 30.32 3.97
C VAL A 134 12.07 31.58 4.72
N THR A 135 12.68 31.80 5.88
CA THR A 135 12.46 32.99 6.74
C THR A 135 13.76 33.74 6.90
N ILE A 136 13.73 35.08 6.62
CA ILE A 136 14.85 36.00 6.71
C ILE A 136 14.36 37.27 7.41
N GLY A 137 14.91 37.60 8.57
CA GLY A 137 14.53 38.80 9.29
C GLY A 137 13.03 38.95 9.57
N GLY A 138 12.33 37.82 9.78
CA GLY A 138 10.88 37.77 10.01
C GLY A 138 10.02 37.69 8.73
N ASN A 139 10.57 37.92 7.55
CA ASN A 139 9.88 37.76 6.28
C ASN A 139 9.95 36.32 5.83
N THR A 140 8.82 35.75 5.37
CA THR A 140 8.73 34.37 4.91
C THR A 140 8.42 34.32 3.42
N THR A 141 9.09 33.38 2.71
CA THR A 141 8.79 33.04 1.32
C THR A 141 8.66 31.53 1.20
N THR A 142 7.62 31.05 0.54
CA THR A 142 7.41 29.64 0.32
C THR A 142 7.71 29.27 -1.12
N TYR A 143 8.52 28.23 -1.30
CA TYR A 143 8.86 27.62 -2.57
C TYR A 143 8.27 26.22 -2.66
N TYR A 144 8.01 25.77 -3.90
CA TYR A 144 7.39 24.48 -4.19
C TYR A 144 8.32 23.64 -5.05
N VAL A 145 8.48 22.39 -4.69
CA VAL A 145 9.30 21.41 -5.39
C VAL A 145 8.51 20.13 -5.66
N GLN A 146 8.84 19.43 -6.73
CA GLN A 146 8.23 18.14 -7.01
C GLN A 146 9.27 17.19 -7.60
N GLY A 147 9.37 15.99 -7.06
CA GLY A 147 10.29 14.99 -7.59
C GLY A 147 9.77 14.35 -8.87
N THR A 148 10.69 14.03 -9.76
CA THR A 148 10.47 13.13 -10.91
C THR A 148 11.07 11.79 -10.60
N ALA A 149 10.30 10.69 -10.78
CA ALA A 149 10.74 9.34 -10.44
C ALA A 149 12.07 8.99 -11.14
N GLY A 150 13.00 8.41 -10.39
CA GLY A 150 14.32 8.00 -10.82
C GLY A 150 14.31 6.83 -11.81
N ALA A 151 15.44 6.11 -11.93
CA ALA A 151 15.53 4.90 -12.73
C ALA A 151 14.67 3.77 -12.13
N LEU A 152 14.23 2.84 -12.98
CA LEU A 152 13.48 1.66 -12.51
C LEU A 152 14.38 0.82 -11.59
N ASN A 153 13.93 0.60 -10.36
CA ASN A 153 14.65 -0.20 -9.36
C ASN A 153 13.90 -1.50 -9.03
N ALA A 154 12.58 -1.48 -9.02
CA ALA A 154 11.79 -2.66 -8.69
C ALA A 154 10.54 -2.75 -9.54
N ILE A 155 10.08 -3.99 -9.75
CA ILE A 155 8.79 -4.31 -10.36
C ILE A 155 7.96 -5.15 -9.39
N ALA A 156 6.65 -4.98 -9.44
CA ALA A 156 5.69 -5.80 -8.72
C ALA A 156 4.62 -6.34 -9.68
N LEU A 157 4.17 -7.57 -9.44
CA LEU A 157 3.11 -8.22 -10.19
C LEU A 157 1.91 -8.47 -9.28
N THR A 158 0.78 -7.90 -9.64
CA THR A 158 -0.52 -8.21 -9.03
C THR A 158 -1.27 -9.17 -9.95
N ALA A 159 -1.53 -10.37 -9.46
CA ALA A 159 -2.28 -11.43 -10.14
C ALA A 159 -3.17 -12.14 -9.13
N PRO A 160 -4.32 -12.72 -9.54
CA PRO A 160 -5.13 -13.54 -8.66
C PRO A 160 -4.37 -14.82 -8.26
N GLU A 161 -4.71 -15.40 -7.12
CA GLU A 161 -4.13 -16.69 -6.70
C GLU A 161 -4.71 -17.86 -7.48
N SER A 162 -5.95 -17.72 -7.94
CA SER A 162 -6.63 -18.70 -8.75
C SER A 162 -7.58 -18.07 -9.74
N ALA A 163 -7.86 -18.76 -10.84
CA ALA A 163 -8.78 -18.32 -11.88
C ALA A 163 -9.55 -19.50 -12.46
N ALA A 164 -10.74 -19.23 -12.99
CA ALA A 164 -11.52 -20.25 -13.68
C ALA A 164 -10.86 -20.67 -14.99
N ALA A 165 -10.92 -21.95 -15.31
CA ALA A 165 -10.50 -22.47 -16.60
C ALA A 165 -11.21 -21.74 -17.76
N GLY A 166 -10.47 -21.38 -18.79
CA GLY A 166 -10.97 -20.65 -19.97
C GLY A 166 -11.27 -19.16 -19.74
N SER A 167 -11.11 -18.64 -18.52
CA SER A 167 -11.33 -17.21 -18.26
C SER A 167 -10.15 -16.35 -18.71
N THR A 168 -10.41 -15.07 -19.00
CA THR A 168 -9.35 -14.06 -19.20
C THR A 168 -9.16 -13.31 -17.89
N GLN A 169 -7.90 -13.23 -17.44
CA GLN A 169 -7.51 -12.52 -16.23
C GLN A 169 -6.66 -11.30 -16.58
N SER A 170 -7.03 -10.16 -16.04
CA SER A 170 -6.25 -8.93 -16.18
C SER A 170 -5.22 -8.85 -15.05
N LEU A 171 -3.94 -8.84 -15.42
CA LEU A 171 -2.81 -8.77 -14.51
C LEU A 171 -2.24 -7.37 -14.53
N LYS A 172 -1.78 -6.88 -13.38
CA LYS A 172 -1.20 -5.55 -13.25
C LYS A 172 0.27 -5.64 -12.86
N VAL A 173 1.13 -5.00 -13.65
CA VAL A 173 2.53 -4.80 -13.34
C VAL A 173 2.74 -3.35 -12.94
N THR A 174 3.55 -3.13 -11.90
CA THR A 174 3.89 -1.79 -11.40
C THR A 174 5.40 -1.69 -11.30
N GLY A 175 5.96 -0.59 -11.79
CA GLY A 175 7.38 -0.25 -11.68
C GLY A 175 7.61 0.83 -10.64
N TYR A 176 8.72 0.74 -9.92
CA TYR A 176 9.11 1.66 -8.86
C TYR A 176 10.56 2.09 -9.01
N ASP A 177 10.87 3.32 -8.63
CA ASP A 177 12.24 3.77 -8.40
C ASP A 177 12.78 3.26 -7.05
N VAL A 178 14.01 3.64 -6.72
CA VAL A 178 14.69 3.23 -5.48
C VAL A 178 14.00 3.71 -4.19
N PHE A 179 13.18 4.75 -4.26
CA PHE A 179 12.41 5.28 -3.13
C PHE A 179 10.95 4.83 -3.13
N GLY A 180 10.55 3.96 -4.06
CA GLY A 180 9.19 3.45 -4.14
C GLY A 180 8.23 4.36 -4.91
N ASN A 181 8.71 5.38 -5.61
CA ASN A 181 7.84 6.18 -6.47
C ASN A 181 7.49 5.41 -7.73
N LEU A 182 6.28 5.60 -8.23
CA LEU A 182 5.83 4.98 -9.47
C LEU A 182 6.67 5.45 -10.65
N LYS A 183 7.31 4.50 -11.35
CA LYS A 183 8.19 4.75 -12.50
C LYS A 183 7.48 4.42 -13.80
N GLY A 184 7.08 5.45 -14.55
CA GLY A 184 6.57 5.31 -15.91
C GLY A 184 7.71 5.18 -16.95
N GLY A 185 7.36 4.83 -18.19
CA GLY A 185 8.28 4.78 -19.34
C GLY A 185 9.27 3.62 -19.35
N ALA A 186 9.18 2.66 -18.41
CA ALA A 186 10.07 1.50 -18.39
C ALA A 186 9.52 0.37 -19.26
N SER A 187 10.41 -0.30 -20.03
CA SER A 187 10.07 -1.51 -20.77
C SER A 187 10.03 -2.69 -19.83
N ILE A 188 8.88 -3.36 -19.76
CA ILE A 188 8.66 -4.54 -18.92
C ILE A 188 8.22 -5.68 -19.84
N ASN A 189 8.85 -6.84 -19.69
CA ASN A 189 8.52 -8.05 -20.43
C ASN A 189 7.71 -8.99 -19.55
N ALA A 190 6.73 -9.67 -20.12
CA ALA A 190 6.00 -10.73 -19.44
C ALA A 190 6.08 -12.01 -20.26
N VAL A 191 6.33 -13.12 -19.57
CA VAL A 191 6.24 -14.48 -20.10
C VAL A 191 5.18 -15.22 -19.34
N VAL A 192 4.24 -15.81 -20.08
CA VAL A 192 3.19 -16.64 -19.52
C VAL A 192 3.47 -18.08 -19.95
N SER A 193 3.63 -18.96 -18.97
CA SER A 193 3.81 -20.39 -19.18
C SER A 193 2.58 -21.15 -18.68
N ASN A 194 1.99 -21.98 -19.52
CA ASN A 194 0.86 -22.84 -19.16
C ASN A 194 1.26 -24.30 -19.00
N GLY A 195 2.48 -24.54 -18.53
CA GLY A 195 3.02 -25.87 -18.28
C GLY A 195 3.76 -26.53 -19.45
N SER A 196 3.49 -26.13 -20.70
CA SER A 196 4.19 -26.67 -21.88
C SER A 196 4.62 -25.65 -22.92
N THR A 197 4.00 -24.48 -22.94
CA THR A 197 4.33 -23.39 -23.88
C THR A 197 4.44 -22.07 -23.15
N ALA A 198 5.58 -21.41 -23.30
CA ALA A 198 5.76 -20.04 -22.86
C ALA A 198 5.40 -19.08 -24.00
N THR A 199 4.45 -18.20 -23.76
CA THR A 199 4.15 -17.10 -24.69
C THR A 199 4.78 -15.83 -24.14
N ALA A 200 5.78 -15.31 -24.85
CA ALA A 200 6.38 -14.03 -24.50
C ALA A 200 5.49 -12.88 -25.00
N SER A 201 5.14 -11.99 -24.11
CA SER A 201 4.49 -10.73 -24.45
C SER A 201 5.35 -9.58 -23.95
N THR A 202 5.77 -8.71 -24.84
CA THR A 202 6.50 -7.51 -24.47
C THR A 202 5.50 -6.42 -24.08
N LEU A 203 5.55 -6.03 -22.82
CA LEU A 203 4.81 -4.91 -22.30
C LEU A 203 5.70 -3.68 -22.38
N THR A 204 5.57 -2.93 -23.47
CA THR A 204 6.07 -1.57 -23.45
C THR A 204 5.11 -0.73 -22.63
N THR A 205 5.59 -0.17 -21.54
CA THR A 205 4.83 0.90 -20.89
C THR A 205 4.89 2.07 -21.87
N ASP A 206 3.81 2.35 -22.58
CA ASP A 206 3.69 3.59 -23.32
C ASP A 206 4.10 4.75 -22.42
N THR A 207 4.59 5.82 -23.02
CA THR A 207 4.89 7.11 -22.40
C THR A 207 3.69 7.57 -21.57
N VAL A 208 3.55 6.97 -20.42
CA VAL A 208 2.53 7.33 -19.46
C VAL A 208 3.13 8.41 -18.59
N THR A 209 2.44 9.52 -18.51
CA THR A 209 2.68 10.60 -17.53
C THR A 209 3.17 10.01 -16.21
N ALA A 210 4.08 10.67 -15.53
CA ALA A 210 4.81 10.23 -14.33
C ALA A 210 3.94 9.64 -13.18
N THR A 211 2.62 9.76 -13.27
CA THR A 211 1.64 9.25 -12.31
C THR A 211 1.24 7.79 -12.51
N ASN A 212 1.56 7.15 -13.64
CA ASN A 212 1.07 5.81 -14.00
C ASN A 212 2.22 4.81 -14.24
N GLY A 213 3.04 4.54 -13.22
CA GLY A 213 4.07 3.49 -13.30
C GLY A 213 3.50 2.06 -13.36
N SER A 214 2.28 1.86 -13.87
CA SER A 214 1.66 0.54 -13.95
C SER A 214 1.03 0.29 -15.31
N LYS A 215 1.00 -0.99 -15.72
CA LYS A 215 0.31 -1.48 -16.90
C LYS A 215 -0.45 -2.77 -16.58
N THR A 216 -1.63 -2.90 -17.18
CA THR A 216 -2.39 -4.14 -17.17
C THR A 216 -2.22 -4.89 -18.49
N PHE A 217 -2.26 -6.22 -18.44
CA PHE A 217 -2.28 -7.10 -19.59
C PHE A 217 -3.17 -8.30 -19.30
N ASP A 218 -3.74 -8.87 -20.34
CA ASP A 218 -4.69 -9.95 -20.22
C ASP A 218 -4.02 -11.30 -20.51
N VAL A 219 -4.32 -12.29 -19.68
CA VAL A 219 -3.85 -13.66 -19.81
C VAL A 219 -5.06 -14.58 -19.90
N VAL A 220 -5.13 -15.39 -20.97
CA VAL A 220 -6.12 -16.44 -21.09
C VAL A 220 -5.69 -17.63 -20.27
N ILE A 221 -6.52 -18.06 -19.33
CA ILE A 221 -6.28 -19.20 -18.46
C ILE A 221 -6.62 -20.50 -19.21
N PRO A 222 -5.69 -21.45 -19.34
CA PRO A 222 -5.96 -22.71 -20.03
C PRO A 222 -7.00 -23.57 -19.28
N ALA A 223 -7.45 -24.64 -19.94
CA ALA A 223 -8.50 -25.51 -19.41
C ALA A 223 -8.03 -26.33 -18.18
N ALA A 224 -6.73 -26.61 -18.06
CA ALA A 224 -6.17 -27.39 -16.96
C ALA A 224 -4.70 -27.04 -16.71
N GLY A 225 -4.19 -27.40 -15.53
CA GLY A 225 -2.80 -27.23 -15.13
C GLY A 225 -2.58 -26.02 -14.23
N GLN A 226 -1.44 -25.36 -14.37
CA GLN A 226 -1.04 -24.16 -13.63
C GLN A 226 -0.48 -23.13 -14.62
N VAL A 227 -0.84 -21.89 -14.42
CA VAL A 227 -0.24 -20.78 -15.16
C VAL A 227 0.82 -20.12 -14.30
N THR A 228 2.05 -20.06 -14.81
CA THR A 228 3.12 -19.26 -14.22
C THR A 228 3.31 -18.00 -15.05
N VAL A 229 3.19 -16.85 -14.42
CA VAL A 229 3.47 -15.55 -15.03
C VAL A 229 4.80 -15.06 -14.48
N ILE A 230 5.75 -14.78 -15.36
CA ILE A 230 7.05 -14.21 -15.04
C ILE A 230 7.13 -12.84 -15.70
N VAL A 231 7.38 -11.83 -14.90
CA VAL A 231 7.58 -10.45 -15.38
C VAL A 231 9.01 -10.05 -15.07
N TYR A 232 9.68 -9.46 -16.06
CA TYR A 232 11.06 -9.02 -15.88
C TYR A 232 11.33 -7.72 -16.63
N ALA A 233 12.28 -6.94 -16.11
CA ALA A 233 12.70 -5.66 -16.68
C ALA A 233 14.19 -5.43 -16.38
N THR A 234 14.83 -4.57 -17.18
CA THR A 234 16.13 -4.02 -16.82
C THR A 234 15.95 -2.99 -15.72
N VAL A 235 16.56 -3.22 -14.59
CA VAL A 235 16.55 -2.33 -13.43
C VAL A 235 17.89 -1.65 -13.23
N ALA A 236 17.91 -0.59 -12.42
CA ALA A 236 19.14 0.09 -12.04
C ALA A 236 20.13 -0.86 -11.34
N THR A 237 21.41 -0.52 -11.38
CA THR A 237 22.44 -1.23 -10.62
C THR A 237 22.19 -1.05 -9.12
N ALA A 238 22.48 -2.09 -8.33
CA ALA A 238 22.38 -2.00 -6.87
C ALA A 238 23.31 -0.90 -6.32
N ILE A 239 22.77 -0.09 -5.42
CA ILE A 239 23.46 1.02 -4.77
C ILE A 239 23.65 0.67 -3.30
N THR A 240 24.87 0.80 -2.80
CA THR A 240 25.17 0.51 -1.39
C THR A 240 24.33 1.38 -0.46
N GLY A 241 23.65 0.75 0.50
CA GLY A 241 22.78 1.44 1.45
C GLY A 241 21.38 1.77 0.94
N MET A 242 21.02 1.35 -0.28
CA MET A 242 19.69 1.50 -0.87
C MET A 242 18.99 0.14 -0.99
N SER A 243 17.71 0.15 -1.37
CA SER A 243 16.94 -1.07 -1.60
C SER A 243 17.54 -1.89 -2.76
N THR A 244 17.61 -3.20 -2.58
CA THR A 244 18.09 -4.11 -3.61
C THR A 244 17.17 -4.09 -4.83
N PRO A 245 17.70 -3.94 -6.06
CA PRO A 245 16.89 -3.95 -7.27
C PRO A 245 16.17 -5.29 -7.47
N VAL A 246 14.90 -5.23 -7.87
CA VAL A 246 14.05 -6.39 -8.17
C VAL A 246 13.63 -6.34 -9.64
N GLY A 247 14.45 -6.94 -10.50
CA GLY A 247 14.23 -6.95 -11.95
C GLY A 247 13.38 -8.11 -12.45
N SER A 248 12.97 -9.05 -11.61
CA SER A 248 12.11 -10.18 -11.99
C SER A 248 11.17 -10.57 -10.86
N VAL A 249 9.91 -10.81 -11.20
CA VAL A 249 8.88 -11.31 -10.28
C VAL A 249 8.08 -12.40 -10.99
N SER A 250 7.80 -13.50 -10.29
CA SER A 250 6.93 -14.56 -10.80
C SER A 250 5.74 -14.80 -9.89
N LYS A 251 4.62 -15.22 -10.48
CA LYS A 251 3.44 -15.66 -9.73
C LYS A 251 2.78 -16.83 -10.42
N ASN A 252 2.37 -17.80 -9.62
CA ASN A 252 1.58 -18.94 -10.07
C ASN A 252 0.09 -18.63 -9.86
N VAL A 253 -0.70 -18.87 -10.89
CA VAL A 253 -2.16 -18.78 -10.84
C VAL A 253 -2.72 -20.20 -10.94
N ALA A 254 -3.38 -20.67 -9.88
CA ALA A 254 -4.02 -21.97 -9.87
C ALA A 254 -5.27 -21.96 -10.75
N ILE A 255 -5.46 -23.02 -11.53
CA ILE A 255 -6.65 -23.14 -12.38
C ILE A 255 -7.73 -23.87 -11.59
N ARG A 256 -8.90 -23.24 -11.47
CA ARG A 256 -10.07 -23.82 -10.82
C ARG A 256 -11.01 -24.42 -11.84
N ASP A 257 -11.30 -25.71 -11.70
CA ASP A 257 -12.39 -26.36 -12.41
C ASP A 257 -13.72 -26.11 -11.69
N LEU A 258 -14.30 -24.95 -11.94
CA LEU A 258 -15.59 -24.57 -11.33
C LEU A 258 -16.73 -25.51 -11.70
N ALA A 259 -16.67 -26.17 -12.88
CA ALA A 259 -17.67 -27.14 -13.29
C ALA A 259 -17.58 -28.41 -12.45
N GLY A 260 -16.36 -28.92 -12.23
CA GLY A 260 -16.12 -30.07 -11.36
C GLY A 260 -16.44 -29.75 -9.88
N GLU A 261 -16.08 -28.59 -9.38
CA GLU A 261 -16.43 -28.15 -8.02
C GLU A 261 -17.96 -28.05 -7.84
N LEU A 262 -18.68 -27.52 -8.83
CA LEU A 262 -20.15 -27.44 -8.81
C LEU A 262 -20.77 -28.85 -8.84
N ALA A 263 -20.28 -29.73 -9.71
CA ALA A 263 -20.77 -31.09 -9.79
C ALA A 263 -20.56 -31.86 -8.46
N ALA A 264 -19.38 -31.70 -7.85
CA ALA A 264 -19.09 -32.33 -6.56
C ALA A 264 -20.01 -31.80 -5.45
N THR A 265 -20.25 -30.47 -5.42
CA THR A 265 -21.16 -29.83 -4.45
C THR A 265 -22.61 -30.30 -4.66
N GLN A 266 -23.06 -30.43 -5.90
CA GLN A 266 -24.40 -30.96 -6.21
C GLN A 266 -24.55 -32.42 -5.78
N ALA A 267 -23.53 -33.26 -6.02
CA ALA A 267 -23.51 -34.63 -5.56
C ALA A 267 -23.56 -34.76 -4.03
N ALA A 268 -22.79 -33.95 -3.33
CA ALA A 268 -22.81 -33.89 -1.86
C ALA A 268 -24.17 -33.43 -1.32
N LEU A 269 -24.81 -32.44 -1.94
CA LEU A 269 -26.15 -32.00 -1.58
C LEU A 269 -27.20 -33.09 -1.83
N ALA A 270 -27.09 -33.82 -2.90
CA ALA A 270 -27.98 -34.98 -3.20
C ALA A 270 -27.82 -36.06 -2.15
N ALA A 271 -26.60 -36.42 -1.78
CA ALA A 271 -26.33 -37.40 -0.72
C ALA A 271 -26.88 -36.96 0.64
N GLU A 272 -26.71 -35.70 1.00
CA GLU A 272 -27.27 -35.12 2.25
C GLU A 272 -28.82 -35.21 2.26
N LYS A 273 -29.47 -34.89 1.14
CA LYS A 273 -30.94 -35.02 1.03
C LYS A 273 -31.42 -36.44 1.23
N VAL A 274 -30.69 -37.41 0.68
CA VAL A 274 -31.02 -38.86 0.86
C VAL A 274 -30.83 -39.25 2.32
N ALA A 275 -29.74 -38.86 2.96
CA ALA A 275 -29.50 -39.14 4.38
C ALA A 275 -30.61 -38.56 5.27
N ARG A 276 -30.98 -37.27 5.06
CA ARG A 276 -32.08 -36.65 5.82
C ARG A 276 -33.43 -37.32 5.60
N ALA A 277 -33.71 -37.81 4.39
CA ALA A 277 -34.92 -38.53 4.14
C ALA A 277 -34.94 -39.89 4.87
N ALA A 278 -33.81 -40.60 4.95
CA ALA A 278 -33.67 -41.84 5.72
C ALA A 278 -33.81 -41.57 7.23
N ASP A 279 -33.20 -40.53 7.76
CA ASP A 279 -33.32 -40.13 9.18
C ASP A 279 -34.77 -39.81 9.53
N LYS A 280 -35.46 -39.06 8.66
CA LYS A 280 -36.87 -38.76 8.84
C LYS A 280 -37.73 -40.03 8.85
N ALA A 281 -37.50 -40.94 7.95
CA ALA A 281 -38.24 -42.23 7.89
C ALA A 281 -38.00 -43.07 9.16
N ALA A 282 -36.76 -43.11 9.65
CA ALA A 282 -36.43 -43.80 10.91
C ALA A 282 -37.11 -43.14 12.12
N TYR A 283 -37.11 -41.79 12.19
CA TYR A 283 -37.78 -41.05 13.22
C TYR A 283 -39.32 -41.27 13.21
N ASP A 284 -39.94 -41.24 12.03
CA ASP A 284 -41.36 -41.49 11.86
C ASP A 284 -41.73 -42.91 12.30
N SER A 285 -40.91 -43.93 11.93
CA SER A 285 -41.06 -45.32 12.33
C SER A 285 -40.94 -45.51 13.86
N ALA A 286 -39.93 -44.89 14.46
CA ALA A 286 -39.76 -44.91 15.93
C ALA A 286 -40.94 -44.29 16.64
N THR A 287 -41.46 -43.17 16.12
CA THR A 287 -42.62 -42.48 16.67
C THR A 287 -43.88 -43.37 16.61
N VAL A 288 -44.13 -44.04 15.49
CA VAL A 288 -45.23 -45.02 15.34
C VAL A 288 -45.08 -46.13 16.35
N THR A 289 -43.89 -46.72 16.51
CA THR A 289 -43.59 -47.75 17.49
C THR A 289 -43.84 -47.32 18.91
N ALA A 290 -43.36 -46.14 19.28
CA ALA A 290 -43.59 -45.56 20.63
C ALA A 290 -45.08 -45.31 20.91
N ASN A 291 -45.81 -44.78 19.95
CA ASN A 291 -47.25 -44.56 20.07
C ASN A 291 -48.04 -45.88 20.27
N LYS A 292 -47.64 -46.95 19.54
CA LYS A 292 -48.20 -48.28 19.73
C LYS A 292 -47.91 -48.82 21.13
N GLN A 293 -46.69 -48.71 21.62
CA GLN A 293 -46.35 -49.13 22.99
C GLN A 293 -47.14 -48.38 24.07
N ILE A 294 -47.33 -47.07 23.88
CA ILE A 294 -48.15 -46.25 24.76
C ILE A 294 -49.61 -46.75 24.76
N ALA A 295 -50.15 -47.07 23.57
CA ALA A 295 -51.51 -47.60 23.47
C ALA A 295 -51.66 -48.98 24.16
N ASP A 296 -50.68 -49.88 23.94
CA ASP A 296 -50.66 -51.21 24.58
C ASP A 296 -50.53 -51.14 26.10
N LEU A 297 -49.71 -50.20 26.61
CA LEU A 297 -49.57 -49.90 28.04
C LEU A 297 -50.90 -49.38 28.62
N ASN A 298 -51.53 -48.42 27.95
CA ASN A 298 -52.80 -47.87 28.39
C ASN A 298 -53.91 -48.97 28.43
N ALA A 299 -53.97 -49.86 27.46
CA ALA A 299 -54.88 -51.03 27.46
C ALA A 299 -54.60 -51.96 28.65
N SER A 300 -53.33 -52.23 28.94
CA SER A 300 -52.89 -53.04 30.07
C SER A 300 -53.28 -52.39 31.41
N ILE A 301 -53.09 -51.08 31.57
CA ILE A 301 -53.50 -50.31 32.74
C ILE A 301 -55.05 -50.38 32.93
N ALA A 302 -55.79 -50.24 31.83
CA ALA A 302 -57.25 -50.33 31.88
C ALA A 302 -57.73 -51.73 32.34
N SER A 303 -57.06 -52.79 31.81
CA SER A 303 -57.35 -54.18 32.20
C SER A 303 -57.02 -54.43 33.67
N LEU A 304 -55.86 -53.98 34.16
CA LEU A 304 -55.46 -54.09 35.56
C LEU A 304 -56.46 -53.34 36.49
N LYS A 305 -56.84 -52.14 36.09
CA LYS A 305 -57.86 -51.36 36.81
C LYS A 305 -59.20 -52.04 36.91
N ALA A 306 -59.64 -52.68 35.81
CA ALA A 306 -60.90 -53.46 35.80
C ALA A 306 -60.81 -54.68 36.74
N LEU A 307 -59.67 -55.42 36.68
CA LEU A 307 -59.45 -56.55 37.60
C LEU A 307 -59.42 -56.10 39.09
N TYR A 308 -58.67 -55.02 39.36
CA TYR A 308 -58.64 -54.48 40.73
C TYR A 308 -60.02 -54.08 41.19
N ASN A 309 -60.79 -53.39 40.39
CA ASN A 309 -62.14 -52.96 40.77
C ASN A 309 -63.10 -54.17 40.96
N LYS A 310 -62.91 -55.24 40.17
CA LYS A 310 -63.62 -56.51 40.36
C LYS A 310 -63.28 -57.14 41.74
N LEU A 311 -62.00 -57.14 42.09
CA LEU A 311 -61.50 -57.67 43.36
C LEU A 311 -61.95 -56.79 44.54
N ALA A 312 -61.88 -55.47 44.42
CA ALA A 312 -62.31 -54.50 45.42
C ALA A 312 -63.78 -54.64 45.76
N LYS A 313 -64.63 -54.87 44.73
CA LYS A 313 -66.03 -55.19 44.96
C LYS A 313 -66.26 -56.46 45.79
N LYS A 314 -65.48 -57.53 45.45
CA LYS A 314 -65.58 -58.83 46.15
C LYS A 314 -65.18 -58.70 47.61
N TYR A 315 -64.16 -57.89 47.92
CA TYR A 315 -63.67 -57.72 49.31
C TYR A 315 -64.10 -56.42 49.98
N LYS A 316 -65.13 -55.73 49.46
CA LYS A 316 -65.68 -54.46 49.98
C LYS A 316 -64.60 -53.36 50.16
N LEU A 317 -63.57 -53.34 49.35
CA LEU A 317 -62.50 -52.30 49.31
C LEU A 317 -62.90 -51.13 48.38
N LYS A 318 -62.22 -50.02 48.54
CA LYS A 318 -62.46 -48.82 47.72
C LYS A 318 -61.99 -49.09 46.27
N THR A 319 -62.77 -48.77 45.25
CA THR A 319 -62.43 -48.87 43.82
C THR A 319 -61.62 -47.68 43.35
N ILE A 320 -60.75 -47.87 42.33
CA ILE A 320 -60.00 -46.77 41.68
C ILE A 320 -60.77 -46.25 40.45
N LYS A 321 -60.80 -44.90 40.32
CA LYS A 321 -61.43 -44.20 39.18
C LYS A 321 -60.53 -44.18 37.97
#